data_369b1f53ac24f8a5230535710da5c7e0
#
_entry.id   369b1f53ac24f8a5230535710da5c7e0
#
_cell.length_a   1.000
_cell.length_b   1.000
_cell.length_c   1.000
_cell.angle_alpha   90.00
_cell.angle_beta   90.00
_cell.angle_gamma   90.00
#
_symmetry.space_group_name_H-M   'P 1'
#
loop_
_entity.id
_entity.type
_entity.pdbx_description
1 polymer ?
#
loop_
_entity_poly.entity_id
_entity_poly.type
_entity_poly.pdbx_seq_one_letter_code
_entity_poly.pdbx_strand_id
1 'polypeptide(L)'
;ADAFELCGKERVDQNAIQNSLMQIESGAKILVITDDMRSSIDKKKEFKSLLFLSPDKNTVLYSSYGEDESNGKDIYQLKKMANGKWAPVPLNITSVNTPLDEEYPCLSKDGKTLYFSSKGYENMGGYDIFKSEWNESTQSWLPPVNMGSPINSPFNDIYFLE
;
A
#
# COMPACT_ATOMS: atom_id res chain seq x y z
N ALA A 1 -12.22 -21.73 -0.77
CA ALA A 1 -12.06 -20.28 -0.73
C ALA A 1 -12.52 -19.83 0.64
N ASP A 2 -11.60 -19.35 1.45
CA ASP A 2 -11.94 -18.78 2.75
C ASP A 2 -12.75 -17.51 2.52
N ALA A 3 -13.99 -17.50 3.02
CA ALA A 3 -14.81 -16.32 2.99
C ALA A 3 -14.22 -15.30 3.97
N PHE A 4 -13.83 -14.12 3.48
CA PHE A 4 -13.45 -13.02 4.35
C PHE A 4 -14.67 -12.56 5.14
N GLU A 5 -14.57 -12.59 6.45
CA GLU A 5 -15.57 -11.98 7.31
C GLU A 5 -15.25 -10.49 7.47
N LEU A 6 -16.16 -9.62 7.03
CA LEU A 6 -16.01 -8.19 7.18
C LEU A 6 -16.21 -7.81 8.65
N CYS A 7 -15.11 -7.65 9.39
CA CYS A 7 -15.13 -7.34 10.82
C CYS A 7 -15.63 -5.91 11.13
N GLY A 8 -15.62 -5.02 10.15
CA GLY A 8 -16.15 -3.66 10.26
C GLY A 8 -15.77 -2.80 9.07
N LYS A 9 -16.64 -1.89 8.72
CA LYS A 9 -16.39 -0.85 7.73
C LYS A 9 -16.85 0.49 8.32
N GLU A 10 -15.93 1.42 8.48
CA GLU A 10 -16.19 2.73 9.05
C GLU A 10 -15.95 3.83 8.01
N ARG A 11 -16.84 4.83 7.99
CA ARG A 11 -16.61 6.07 7.26
C ARG A 11 -15.89 7.03 8.19
N VAL A 12 -14.66 7.36 7.87
CA VAL A 12 -13.83 8.26 8.66
C VAL A 12 -13.40 9.48 7.84
N ASP A 13 -13.20 10.59 8.53
CA ASP A 13 -12.53 11.75 8.00
C ASP A 13 -11.07 11.41 7.68
N GLN A 14 -10.54 11.97 6.60
CA GLN A 14 -9.17 11.73 6.14
C GLN A 14 -8.11 12.02 7.22
N ASN A 15 -8.36 12.96 8.12
CA ASN A 15 -7.46 13.27 9.23
C ASN A 15 -7.59 12.26 10.41
N ALA A 16 -8.74 11.63 10.56
CA ALA A 16 -8.97 10.62 11.60
C ALA A 16 -8.35 9.26 11.24
N ILE A 17 -8.13 8.97 9.96
CA ILE A 17 -7.53 7.73 9.46
C ILE A 17 -6.14 7.50 10.07
N GLN A 18 -5.29 8.52 10.08
CA GLN A 18 -3.94 8.43 10.63
C GLN A 18 -3.94 8.00 12.11
N ASN A 19 -4.85 8.54 12.91
CA ASN A 19 -4.95 8.23 14.34
C ASN A 19 -5.52 6.82 14.59
N SER A 20 -6.48 6.39 13.78
CA SER A 20 -7.09 5.06 13.91
C SER A 20 -6.13 3.94 13.50
N LEU A 21 -5.33 4.16 12.46
CA LEU A 21 -4.38 3.16 11.94
C LEU A 21 -3.14 2.99 12.83
N MET A 22 -2.73 4.02 13.58
CA MET A 22 -1.63 3.92 14.53
C MET A 22 -1.93 2.99 15.72
N GLN A 23 -3.19 2.59 15.94
CA GLN A 23 -3.62 1.77 17.06
C GLN A 23 -3.74 0.27 16.72
N ILE A 24 -3.31 -0.18 15.54
CA ILE A 24 -3.47 -1.57 15.12
C ILE A 24 -2.44 -2.47 15.81
N GLU A 25 -2.93 -3.41 16.64
CA GLU A 25 -2.12 -4.38 17.42
C GLU A 25 -1.65 -5.60 16.59
N SER A 26 -1.41 -5.48 15.29
CA SER A 26 -1.13 -6.64 14.43
C SER A 26 0.35 -7.04 14.33
N GLY A 27 1.25 -6.45 15.12
CA GLY A 27 2.70 -6.64 14.97
C GLY A 27 3.30 -5.87 13.78
N ALA A 28 2.52 -5.57 12.74
CA ALA A 28 2.85 -4.56 11.74
C ALA A 28 2.68 -3.15 12.32
N LYS A 29 3.37 -2.17 11.73
CA LYS A 29 3.24 -0.77 12.14
C LYS A 29 2.89 0.09 10.94
N ILE A 30 1.96 1.03 11.17
CA ILE A 30 1.67 2.12 10.24
C ILE A 30 2.31 3.38 10.81
N LEU A 31 3.20 3.99 10.04
CA LEU A 31 3.96 5.16 10.42
C LEU A 31 3.79 6.26 9.38
N VAL A 32 4.07 7.51 9.75
CA VAL A 32 4.17 8.60 8.77
C VAL A 32 5.56 8.57 8.14
N ILE A 33 5.61 8.69 6.81
CA ILE A 33 6.88 8.74 6.07
C ILE A 33 7.75 9.91 6.54
N THR A 34 9.04 9.69 6.64
CA THR A 34 10.02 10.73 6.97
C THR A 34 10.43 11.55 5.73
N ASP A 35 10.90 12.78 5.94
CA ASP A 35 11.21 13.68 4.82
C ASP A 35 12.36 13.19 3.92
N ASP A 36 13.27 12.39 4.45
CA ASP A 36 14.38 11.77 3.70
C ASP A 36 13.91 10.64 2.74
N MET A 37 12.76 10.05 3.01
CA MET A 37 12.15 9.04 2.14
C MET A 37 11.25 9.64 1.04
N ARG A 38 10.91 10.92 1.15
CA ARG A 38 10.03 11.60 0.17
C ARG A 38 10.81 12.00 -1.07
N SER A 39 10.25 11.76 -2.24
CA SER A 39 10.79 12.25 -3.50
C SER A 39 10.75 13.79 -3.57
N SER A 40 11.45 14.37 -4.55
CA SER A 40 11.38 15.79 -4.83
C SER A 40 9.96 16.24 -5.19
N ILE A 41 9.24 15.40 -5.91
CA ILE A 41 7.84 15.65 -6.33
C ILE A 41 6.89 15.54 -5.14
N ASP A 42 7.08 14.56 -4.23
CA ASP A 42 6.29 14.46 -3.00
C ASP A 42 6.40 15.73 -2.17
N LYS A 43 7.62 16.27 -2.05
CA LYS A 43 7.87 17.52 -1.32
C LYS A 43 7.21 18.72 -2.00
N LYS A 44 7.33 18.82 -3.32
CA LYS A 44 6.70 19.88 -4.13
C LYS A 44 5.17 19.86 -4.02
N LYS A 45 4.58 18.67 -4.00
CA LYS A 45 3.12 18.46 -3.88
C LYS A 45 2.63 18.39 -2.41
N GLU A 46 3.53 18.56 -1.45
CA GLU A 46 3.24 18.46 -0.01
C GLU A 46 2.62 17.11 0.38
N PHE A 47 2.91 16.06 -0.39
CA PHE A 47 2.40 14.71 -0.14
C PHE A 47 3.24 13.99 0.91
N LYS A 48 2.56 13.42 1.91
CA LYS A 48 3.14 12.56 2.95
C LYS A 48 2.37 11.25 3.00
N SER A 49 2.99 10.19 2.51
CA SER A 49 2.43 8.84 2.58
C SER A 49 2.37 8.32 4.00
N LEU A 50 1.48 7.38 4.24
CA LEU A 50 1.63 6.43 5.34
C LEU A 50 2.55 5.30 4.89
N LEU A 51 3.37 4.82 5.82
CA LEU A 51 4.36 3.78 5.62
C LEU A 51 3.92 2.53 6.38
N PHE A 52 3.83 1.41 5.68
CA PHE A 52 3.63 0.09 6.29
C PHE A 52 4.98 -0.53 6.60
N LEU A 53 5.19 -0.91 7.86
CA LEU A 53 6.33 -1.71 8.31
C LEU A 53 5.85 -3.12 8.65
N SER A 54 6.41 -4.13 7.97
CA SER A 54 6.05 -5.53 8.20
C SER A 54 6.33 -6.00 9.64
N PRO A 55 5.61 -7.03 10.14
CA PRO A 55 5.80 -7.55 11.50
C PRO A 55 7.23 -7.96 11.81
N ASP A 56 7.93 -8.57 10.84
CA ASP A 56 9.34 -8.95 10.94
C ASP A 56 10.32 -7.77 10.82
N LYS A 57 9.79 -6.57 10.54
CA LYS A 57 10.56 -5.32 10.37
C LYS A 57 11.60 -5.36 9.23
N ASN A 58 11.40 -6.21 8.24
CA ASN A 58 12.30 -6.39 7.11
C ASN A 58 11.80 -5.75 5.81
N THR A 59 10.53 -5.35 5.76
CA THR A 59 9.90 -4.77 4.56
C THR A 59 9.15 -3.50 4.93
N VAL A 60 9.35 -2.47 4.14
CA VAL A 60 8.60 -1.22 4.17
C VAL A 60 7.90 -1.02 2.85
N LEU A 61 6.62 -0.65 2.90
CA LEU A 61 5.81 -0.25 1.74
C LEU A 61 5.27 1.16 1.95
N TYR A 62 5.26 1.95 0.90
CA TYR A 62 4.72 3.31 0.92
C TYR A 62 4.33 3.75 -0.49
N SER A 63 3.66 4.89 -0.59
CA SER A 63 3.31 5.51 -1.88
C SER A 63 4.11 6.77 -2.10
N SER A 64 4.45 7.05 -3.35
CA SER A 64 5.20 8.24 -3.76
C SER A 64 4.90 8.58 -5.22
N TYR A 65 4.98 9.87 -5.57
CA TYR A 65 5.00 10.31 -6.97
C TYR A 65 6.30 9.93 -7.68
N GLY A 66 7.32 9.44 -6.93
CA GLY A 66 8.62 9.15 -7.51
C GLY A 66 9.30 10.40 -8.09
N GLU A 67 10.04 10.21 -9.17
CA GLU A 67 10.78 11.29 -9.83
C GLU A 67 10.17 11.67 -11.20
N ASP A 68 8.98 11.13 -11.54
CA ASP A 68 8.27 11.43 -12.78
C ASP A 68 6.91 12.06 -12.51
N GLU A 69 6.77 13.34 -12.81
CA GLU A 69 5.52 14.10 -12.61
C GLU A 69 4.37 13.65 -13.51
N SER A 70 4.64 12.88 -14.58
CA SER A 70 3.61 12.42 -15.51
C SER A 70 2.75 11.29 -14.98
N ASN A 71 3.23 10.59 -13.98
CA ASN A 71 2.52 9.50 -13.31
C ASN A 71 1.83 9.97 -12.04
N GLY A 72 0.82 9.20 -11.61
CA GLY A 72 0.24 9.32 -10.29
C GLY A 72 1.18 8.79 -9.20
N LYS A 73 0.59 8.48 -8.03
CA LYS A 73 1.33 7.87 -6.93
C LYS A 73 1.50 6.39 -7.20
N ASP A 74 2.71 5.89 -7.01
CA ASP A 74 3.08 4.49 -7.16
C ASP A 74 3.43 3.86 -5.81
N ILE A 75 3.27 2.55 -5.70
CA ILE A 75 3.72 1.77 -4.54
C ILE A 75 5.19 1.42 -4.70
N TYR A 76 5.97 1.76 -3.66
CA TYR A 76 7.39 1.46 -3.52
C TYR A 76 7.64 0.52 -2.35
N GLN A 77 8.70 -0.25 -2.47
CA GLN A 77 9.15 -1.21 -1.47
C GLN A 77 10.62 -0.98 -1.13
N LEU A 78 10.92 -1.02 0.17
CA LEU A 78 12.28 -1.18 0.69
C LEU A 78 12.40 -2.48 1.46
N LYS A 79 13.49 -3.21 1.25
CA LYS A 79 13.82 -4.43 2.01
C LYS A 79 15.12 -4.24 2.77
N LYS A 80 15.22 -4.87 3.94
CA LYS A 80 16.51 -5.03 4.61
C LYS A 80 17.37 -6.02 3.85
N MET A 81 18.62 -5.66 3.68
CA MET A 81 19.67 -6.52 3.13
C MET A 81 20.21 -7.47 4.20
N ALA A 82 20.97 -8.48 3.79
CA ALA A 82 21.59 -9.46 4.70
C ALA A 82 22.48 -8.84 5.78
N ASN A 83 23.06 -7.65 5.53
CA ASN A 83 23.85 -6.89 6.50
C ASN A 83 23.02 -6.11 7.53
N GLY A 84 21.70 -6.23 7.52
CA GLY A 84 20.77 -5.53 8.40
C GLY A 84 20.49 -4.06 8.03
N LYS A 85 21.08 -3.55 6.96
CA LYS A 85 20.80 -2.20 6.44
C LYS A 85 19.64 -2.23 5.44
N TRP A 86 18.92 -1.12 5.35
CA TRP A 86 17.91 -0.95 4.30
C TRP A 86 18.58 -0.81 2.93
N ALA A 87 17.92 -1.33 1.90
CA ALA A 87 18.34 -1.14 0.52
C ALA A 87 18.46 0.39 0.23
N PRO A 88 19.51 0.83 -0.49
CA PRO A 88 19.75 2.26 -0.71
C PRO A 88 18.74 2.90 -1.66
N VAL A 89 18.08 2.11 -2.50
CA VAL A 89 17.12 2.57 -3.51
C VAL A 89 15.81 1.81 -3.35
N PRO A 90 14.68 2.52 -3.23
CA PRO A 90 13.36 1.89 -3.22
C PRO A 90 13.06 1.23 -4.57
N LEU A 91 12.40 0.08 -4.51
CA LEU A 91 11.89 -0.62 -5.70
C LEU A 91 10.47 -0.14 -6.00
N ASN A 92 10.25 0.42 -7.20
CA ASN A 92 8.91 0.62 -7.74
C ASN A 92 8.29 -0.74 -8.08
N ILE A 93 7.13 -1.07 -7.52
CA ILE A 93 6.45 -2.34 -7.79
C ILE A 93 5.64 -2.20 -9.09
N THR A 94 6.33 -2.16 -10.22
CA THR A 94 5.74 -1.87 -11.55
C THR A 94 4.62 -2.83 -11.94
N SER A 95 4.60 -4.06 -11.42
CA SER A 95 3.56 -5.07 -11.74
C SER A 95 2.18 -4.72 -11.16
N VAL A 96 2.11 -3.81 -10.18
CA VAL A 96 0.85 -3.39 -9.55
C VAL A 96 0.53 -1.92 -9.76
N ASN A 97 1.49 -1.12 -10.19
CA ASN A 97 1.32 0.31 -10.40
C ASN A 97 0.71 0.61 -11.78
N THR A 98 -0.07 1.70 -11.85
CA THR A 98 -0.70 2.23 -13.05
C THR A 98 -0.31 3.69 -13.25
N PRO A 99 -0.70 4.35 -14.35
CA PRO A 99 -0.50 5.81 -14.51
C PRO A 99 -1.31 6.67 -13.53
N LEU A 100 -2.27 6.09 -12.81
CA LEU A 100 -3.08 6.79 -11.80
C LEU A 100 -2.52 6.59 -10.39
N ASP A 101 -3.34 6.76 -9.37
CA ASP A 101 -2.88 6.69 -7.98
C ASP A 101 -3.04 5.29 -7.38
N GLU A 102 -1.96 4.75 -6.84
CA GLU A 102 -1.93 3.61 -5.94
C GLU A 102 -1.45 4.05 -4.56
N GLU A 103 -2.22 3.71 -3.52
CA GLU A 103 -1.95 4.11 -2.14
C GLU A 103 -2.30 3.00 -1.15
N TYR A 104 -1.95 3.24 0.11
CA TYR A 104 -2.32 2.42 1.26
C TYR A 104 -1.89 0.95 1.15
N PRO A 105 -0.63 0.68 0.79
CA PRO A 105 -0.15 -0.69 0.68
C PRO A 105 0.02 -1.33 2.06
N CYS A 106 -0.31 -2.62 2.15
CA CYS A 106 0.03 -3.47 3.29
C CYS A 106 0.19 -4.92 2.86
N LEU A 107 0.87 -5.71 3.67
CA LEU A 107 1.04 -7.14 3.44
C LEU A 107 0.19 -7.96 4.39
N SER A 108 -0.23 -9.14 3.93
CA SER A 108 -0.73 -10.21 4.79
C SER A 108 0.34 -10.62 5.83
N LYS A 109 -0.08 -11.31 6.89
CA LYS A 109 0.82 -11.77 7.96
C LYS A 109 1.96 -12.64 7.45
N ASP A 110 1.71 -13.46 6.44
CA ASP A 110 2.73 -14.31 5.82
C ASP A 110 3.59 -13.60 4.76
N GLY A 111 3.28 -12.33 4.45
CA GLY A 111 3.99 -11.51 3.48
C GLY A 111 3.78 -11.91 2.02
N LYS A 112 2.82 -12.79 1.71
CA LYS A 112 2.60 -13.34 0.36
C LYS A 112 1.45 -12.70 -0.39
N THR A 113 0.66 -11.86 0.26
CA THR A 113 -0.42 -11.07 -0.35
C THR A 113 -0.19 -9.59 -0.10
N LEU A 114 -0.18 -8.81 -1.16
CA LEU A 114 -0.13 -7.34 -1.13
C LEU A 114 -1.54 -6.80 -1.32
N TYR A 115 -2.01 -6.01 -0.36
CA TYR A 115 -3.25 -5.25 -0.46
C TYR A 115 -2.92 -3.78 -0.68
N PHE A 116 -3.69 -3.12 -1.53
CA PHE A 116 -3.53 -1.70 -1.80
C PHE A 116 -4.81 -1.11 -2.38
N SER A 117 -4.90 0.21 -2.39
CA SER A 117 -5.99 0.95 -3.02
C SER A 117 -5.52 1.56 -4.32
N SER A 118 -6.32 1.46 -5.37
CA SER A 118 -5.99 2.01 -6.70
C SER A 118 -7.17 2.72 -7.34
N LYS A 119 -6.85 3.75 -8.11
CA LYS A 119 -7.75 4.42 -9.05
C LYS A 119 -7.57 3.94 -10.50
N GLY A 120 -6.53 3.15 -10.76
CA GLY A 120 -6.04 2.87 -12.10
C GLY A 120 -6.62 1.65 -12.79
N TYR A 121 -7.23 0.74 -12.04
CA TYR A 121 -7.90 -0.45 -12.58
C TYR A 121 -9.40 -0.22 -12.69
N GLU A 122 -10.13 -1.18 -13.31
CA GLU A 122 -11.59 -1.18 -13.25
C GLU A 122 -12.04 -1.19 -11.80
N ASN A 123 -12.80 -0.17 -11.40
CA ASN A 123 -13.22 0.06 -10.03
C ASN A 123 -14.70 0.45 -9.95
N MET A 124 -15.23 0.41 -8.72
CA MET A 124 -16.63 0.77 -8.42
C MET A 124 -16.76 2.22 -7.98
N GLY A 125 -15.66 2.84 -7.55
CA GLY A 125 -15.65 4.19 -6.99
C GLY A 125 -14.39 4.96 -7.38
N GLY A 126 -13.86 5.79 -6.48
CA GLY A 126 -12.60 6.47 -6.66
C GLY A 126 -11.42 5.52 -6.42
N TYR A 127 -11.14 5.22 -5.16
CA TYR A 127 -10.23 4.15 -4.77
C TYR A 127 -11.01 2.88 -4.49
N ASP A 128 -10.58 1.77 -5.07
CA ASP A 128 -10.99 0.41 -4.70
C ASP A 128 -9.81 -0.37 -4.15
N ILE A 129 -10.08 -1.37 -3.32
CA ILE A 129 -9.07 -2.26 -2.75
C ILE A 129 -8.82 -3.43 -3.68
N PHE A 130 -7.54 -3.62 -3.98
CA PHE A 130 -7.02 -4.72 -4.80
C PHE A 130 -6.09 -5.60 -3.98
N LYS A 131 -5.92 -6.84 -4.41
CA LYS A 131 -4.90 -7.74 -3.89
C LYS A 131 -4.04 -8.29 -5.00
N SER A 132 -2.77 -8.53 -4.71
CA SER A 132 -1.82 -9.21 -5.57
C SER A 132 -1.10 -10.30 -4.79
N GLU A 133 -0.97 -11.48 -5.39
CA GLU A 133 -0.28 -12.62 -4.80
C GLU A 133 1.20 -12.64 -5.22
N TRP A 134 2.07 -13.02 -4.29
CA TRP A 134 3.48 -13.22 -4.58
C TRP A 134 3.71 -14.53 -5.34
N ASN A 135 4.44 -14.46 -6.45
CA ASN A 135 4.87 -15.64 -7.21
C ASN A 135 6.34 -15.95 -6.92
N GLU A 136 6.59 -17.05 -6.21
CA GLU A 136 7.94 -17.50 -5.85
C GLU A 136 8.79 -17.86 -7.07
N SER A 137 8.17 -18.39 -8.12
CA SER A 137 8.91 -18.81 -9.33
C SER A 137 9.45 -17.64 -10.12
N THR A 138 8.69 -16.54 -10.21
CA THR A 138 9.06 -15.33 -10.95
C THR A 138 9.64 -14.24 -10.06
N GLN A 139 9.59 -14.41 -8.71
CA GLN A 139 10.02 -13.41 -7.74
C GLN A 139 9.35 -12.05 -7.99
N SER A 140 8.04 -12.07 -8.23
CA SER A 140 7.27 -10.89 -8.56
C SER A 140 5.82 -10.98 -8.06
N TRP A 141 5.18 -9.84 -7.94
CA TRP A 141 3.76 -9.74 -7.66
C TRP A 141 2.95 -10.04 -8.93
N LEU A 142 1.95 -10.90 -8.82
CA LEU A 142 1.02 -11.22 -9.90
C LEU A 142 0.11 -10.03 -10.22
N PRO A 143 -0.55 -9.99 -11.40
CA PRO A 143 -1.54 -8.97 -11.72
C PRO A 143 -2.60 -8.83 -10.63
N PRO A 144 -2.94 -7.60 -10.22
CA PRO A 144 -3.88 -7.36 -9.13
C PRO A 144 -5.31 -7.79 -9.49
N VAL A 145 -6.05 -8.17 -8.45
CA VAL A 145 -7.47 -8.54 -8.53
C VAL A 145 -8.28 -7.62 -7.64
N ASN A 146 -9.36 -7.02 -8.18
CA ASN A 146 -10.31 -6.23 -7.40
C ASN A 146 -10.99 -7.13 -6.36
N MET A 147 -11.03 -6.70 -5.11
CA MET A 147 -11.61 -7.50 -4.02
C MET A 147 -13.15 -7.51 -4.04
N GLY A 148 -13.78 -6.64 -4.84
CA GLY A 148 -15.21 -6.62 -5.04
C GLY A 148 -16.05 -6.28 -3.82
N SER A 149 -17.37 -6.31 -4.00
CA SER A 149 -18.32 -6.12 -2.90
C SER A 149 -18.33 -7.35 -1.97
N PRO A 150 -18.48 -7.21 -0.64
CA PRO A 150 -18.78 -5.96 0.07
C PRO A 150 -17.55 -5.15 0.50
N ILE A 151 -16.33 -5.57 0.14
CA ILE A 151 -15.11 -4.86 0.51
C ILE A 151 -15.06 -3.51 -0.19
N ASN A 152 -15.26 -3.51 -1.51
CA ASN A 152 -15.35 -2.30 -2.30
C ASN A 152 -16.78 -1.76 -2.43
N SER A 153 -16.90 -0.46 -2.58
CA SER A 153 -18.16 0.29 -2.66
C SER A 153 -18.05 1.42 -3.71
N PRO A 154 -19.16 2.14 -4.04
CA PRO A 154 -19.10 3.31 -4.93
C PRO A 154 -18.35 4.53 -4.37
N PHE A 155 -17.72 4.41 -3.21
CA PHE A 155 -16.92 5.45 -2.56
C PHE A 155 -15.43 5.12 -2.62
N ASN A 156 -14.59 5.95 -1.99
CA ASN A 156 -13.17 5.61 -1.81
C ASN A 156 -13.01 4.55 -0.72
N ASP A 157 -12.54 3.39 -1.12
CA ASP A 157 -12.22 2.29 -0.22
C ASP A 157 -10.70 2.24 -0.02
N ILE A 158 -10.27 2.41 1.21
CA ILE A 158 -8.85 2.53 1.56
C ILE A 158 -8.53 1.65 2.75
N TYR A 159 -7.34 1.06 2.71
CA TYR A 159 -6.82 0.13 3.70
C TYR A 159 -7.62 -1.16 3.88
N PHE A 160 -6.97 -2.25 3.62
CA PHE A 160 -7.40 -3.58 4.01
C PHE A 160 -6.30 -4.19 4.89
N LEU A 161 -6.67 -4.60 6.09
CA LEU A 161 -5.77 -5.23 7.05
C LEU A 161 -6.36 -6.58 7.46
N GLU A 162 -5.56 -7.63 7.39
CA GLU A 162 -5.87 -8.97 7.91
C GLU A 162 -5.72 -9.04 9.43
#